data_0ba9b44228904880eac6a65e83985e13
#
_entry.id   0ba9b44228904880eac6a65e83985e13
#
_cell.length_a   1.000
_cell.length_b   1.000
_cell.length_c   1.000
_cell.angle_alpha   90.00
_cell.angle_beta   90.00
_cell.angle_gamma   90.00
#
_symmetry.space_group_name_H-M   'P 1'
#
loop_
_entity.id
_entity.type
_entity.pdbx_description
1 polymer ?
#
loop_
_entity_poly.entity_id
_entity_poly.type
_entity_poly.pdbx_seq_one_letter_code
_entity_poly.pdbx_strand_id
1 'polypeptide(L)'
;MTMRILIGDDHPLVQAALRSALSSVLPDLDIVACQSLDEAIGVLTVQSDDIDLILWDLTMPGIQGFAALFILSAQFPTVPVAIISARQDAATIRRAIAYGASGYIPKSLGLPEMAEAITKILAGEIWMPPNVGGRGSIQSSDVELAARMATLSAQQLRILAMIVEGKLNKQIAGELDIAEQTVKGHVSTILRKLGVGSRTQAAVLAERLSFAQPGGN
;
A
#
# COMPACT_ATOMS: atom_id res chain seq x y z
N MET A 1 9.62 25.31 4.90
CA MET A 1 9.68 23.96 5.52
C MET A 1 9.95 23.01 4.38
N THR A 2 11.03 22.24 4.41
CA THR A 2 11.35 21.27 3.36
C THR A 2 10.34 20.13 3.44
N MET A 3 9.64 19.87 2.35
CA MET A 3 8.70 18.75 2.23
C MET A 3 9.48 17.48 1.98
N ARG A 4 9.20 16.41 2.72
CA ARG A 4 9.92 15.15 2.57
C ARG A 4 8.97 14.02 2.19
N ILE A 5 9.24 13.36 1.05
CA ILE A 5 8.41 12.28 0.51
C ILE A 5 9.22 10.98 0.46
N LEU A 6 8.65 9.89 0.96
CA LEU A 6 9.20 8.56 0.77
C LEU A 6 8.58 7.93 -0.49
N ILE A 7 9.41 7.48 -1.44
CA ILE A 7 8.98 6.80 -2.66
C ILE A 7 9.38 5.34 -2.59
N GLY A 8 8.39 4.43 -2.57
CA GLY A 8 8.57 3.00 -2.72
C GLY A 8 8.35 2.58 -4.17
N ASP A 9 9.42 2.23 -4.87
CA ASP A 9 9.43 1.73 -6.25
C ASP A 9 10.67 0.86 -6.43
N ASP A 10 10.55 -0.33 -7.01
CA ASP A 10 11.68 -1.25 -7.21
C ASP A 10 12.52 -0.95 -8.46
N HIS A 11 12.13 0.06 -9.25
CA HIS A 11 12.80 0.47 -10.47
C HIS A 11 13.66 1.72 -10.24
N PRO A 12 15.01 1.63 -10.11
CA PRO A 12 15.86 2.79 -9.85
C PRO A 12 15.74 3.91 -10.89
N LEU A 13 15.50 3.58 -12.16
CA LEU A 13 15.28 4.56 -13.22
C LEU A 13 13.99 5.35 -13.02
N VAL A 14 12.92 4.70 -12.55
CA VAL A 14 11.64 5.36 -12.25
C VAL A 14 11.82 6.28 -11.05
N GLN A 15 12.49 5.82 -9.99
CA GLN A 15 12.81 6.66 -8.82
C GLN A 15 13.62 7.90 -9.22
N ALA A 16 14.67 7.73 -10.04
CA ALA A 16 15.49 8.84 -10.51
C ALA A 16 14.70 9.84 -11.37
N ALA A 17 13.85 9.32 -12.26
CA ALA A 17 12.97 10.13 -13.09
C ALA A 17 11.95 10.91 -12.25
N LEU A 18 11.29 10.26 -11.29
CA LEU A 18 10.36 10.91 -10.37
C LEU A 18 11.05 11.97 -9.52
N ARG A 19 12.22 11.66 -8.97
CA ARG A 19 13.04 12.63 -8.21
C ARG A 19 13.34 13.86 -9.05
N SER A 20 13.93 13.69 -10.23
CA SER A 20 14.29 14.80 -11.13
C SER A 20 13.06 15.62 -11.52
N ALA A 21 11.99 14.93 -11.84
CA ALA A 21 10.74 15.50 -12.28
C ALA A 21 10.03 16.33 -11.19
N LEU A 22 9.86 15.75 -10.01
CA LEU A 22 9.21 16.41 -8.89
C LEU A 22 10.03 17.58 -8.35
N SER A 23 11.36 17.43 -8.26
CA SER A 23 12.24 18.52 -7.82
C SER A 23 12.23 19.72 -8.76
N SER A 24 11.87 19.54 -10.04
CA SER A 24 11.77 20.67 -11.00
C SER A 24 10.52 21.54 -10.78
N VAL A 25 9.47 20.99 -10.17
CA VAL A 25 8.18 21.66 -9.93
C VAL A 25 7.90 21.92 -8.46
N LEU A 26 8.58 21.22 -7.56
CA LEU A 26 8.52 21.37 -6.10
C LEU A 26 9.95 21.61 -5.57
N PRO A 27 10.43 22.86 -5.54
CA PRO A 27 11.85 23.16 -5.26
C PRO A 27 12.30 22.81 -3.85
N ASP A 28 11.39 22.79 -2.87
CA ASP A 28 11.69 22.48 -1.47
C ASP A 28 11.41 21.00 -1.13
N LEU A 29 11.45 20.10 -2.14
CA LEU A 29 11.17 18.68 -1.98
C LEU A 29 12.43 17.86 -1.71
N ASP A 30 12.47 17.16 -0.58
CA ASP A 30 13.42 16.09 -0.29
C ASP A 30 12.75 14.71 -0.54
N ILE A 31 13.46 13.82 -1.21
CA ILE A 31 12.94 12.51 -1.58
C ILE A 31 13.82 11.41 -0.99
N VAL A 32 13.22 10.56 -0.17
CA VAL A 32 13.80 9.30 0.30
C VAL A 32 13.24 8.19 -0.58
N ALA A 33 14.10 7.40 -1.23
CA ALA A 33 13.68 6.30 -2.09
C ALA A 33 13.96 4.96 -1.41
N CYS A 34 13.07 3.99 -1.57
CA CYS A 34 13.22 2.62 -1.09
C CYS A 34 12.77 1.62 -2.18
N GLN A 35 13.35 0.42 -2.16
CA GLN A 35 13.12 -0.64 -3.14
C GLN A 35 12.33 -1.83 -2.58
N SER A 36 12.01 -1.80 -1.30
CA SER A 36 11.22 -2.84 -0.64
C SER A 36 10.39 -2.26 0.51
N LEU A 37 9.39 -3.02 0.94
CA LEU A 37 8.59 -2.64 2.11
C LEU A 37 9.44 -2.64 3.40
N ASP A 38 10.36 -3.59 3.56
CA ASP A 38 11.21 -3.66 4.75
C ASP A 38 12.15 -2.46 4.85
N GLU A 39 12.70 -2.00 3.71
CA GLU A 39 13.49 -0.77 3.66
C GLU A 39 12.65 0.46 4.01
N ALA A 40 11.43 0.57 3.46
CA ALA A 40 10.50 1.65 3.79
C ALA A 40 10.15 1.66 5.29
N ILE A 41 9.85 0.50 5.87
CA ILE A 41 9.58 0.37 7.32
C ILE A 41 10.81 0.77 8.14
N GLY A 42 12.02 0.38 7.71
CA GLY A 42 13.28 0.77 8.36
C GLY A 42 13.44 2.29 8.41
N VAL A 43 13.23 2.98 7.29
CA VAL A 43 13.28 4.45 7.22
C VAL A 43 12.22 5.07 8.09
N LEU A 44 10.96 4.65 7.97
CA LEU A 44 9.83 5.20 8.70
C LEU A 44 9.93 4.97 10.22
N THR A 45 10.51 3.86 10.66
CA THR A 45 10.70 3.59 12.10
C THR A 45 11.60 4.63 12.77
N VAL A 46 12.55 5.20 12.00
CA VAL A 46 13.50 6.19 12.53
C VAL A 46 13.06 7.63 12.24
N GLN A 47 12.33 7.86 11.14
CA GLN A 47 12.09 9.20 10.59
C GLN A 47 10.62 9.44 10.21
N SER A 48 9.65 8.73 10.81
CA SER A 48 8.23 8.91 10.46
C SER A 48 7.74 10.35 10.64
N ASP A 49 8.23 11.04 11.66
CA ASP A 49 7.82 12.41 11.97
C ASP A 49 8.35 13.44 10.96
N ASP A 50 9.36 13.06 10.17
CA ASP A 50 9.95 13.89 9.14
C ASP A 50 9.38 13.59 7.74
N ILE A 51 8.57 12.52 7.57
CA ILE A 51 7.99 12.13 6.28
C ILE A 51 6.57 12.67 6.17
N ASP A 52 6.34 13.53 5.20
CA ASP A 52 5.04 14.17 4.95
C ASP A 52 4.10 13.32 4.10
N LEU A 53 4.65 12.42 3.27
CA LEU A 53 3.86 11.56 2.35
C LEU A 53 4.65 10.33 1.95
N ILE A 54 3.96 9.19 1.86
CA ILE A 54 4.46 7.98 1.21
C ILE A 54 3.81 7.86 -0.17
N LEU A 55 4.63 7.80 -1.23
CA LEU A 55 4.21 7.40 -2.58
C LEU A 55 4.61 5.95 -2.81
N TRP A 56 3.64 5.06 -2.94
CA TRP A 56 3.87 3.62 -3.00
C TRP A 56 3.45 3.03 -4.35
N ASP A 57 4.39 2.33 -5.02
CA ASP A 57 4.03 1.56 -6.22
C ASP A 57 3.31 0.26 -5.83
N LEU A 58 2.22 -0.03 -6.56
CA LEU A 58 1.44 -1.27 -6.37
C LEU A 58 2.13 -2.53 -6.89
N THR A 59 3.16 -2.39 -7.72
CA THR A 59 3.84 -3.50 -8.41
C THR A 59 5.15 -3.90 -7.74
N MET A 60 5.36 -3.50 -6.49
CA MET A 60 6.55 -3.84 -5.72
C MET A 60 6.69 -5.36 -5.51
N PRO A 61 7.91 -5.93 -5.69
CA PRO A 61 8.16 -7.33 -5.41
C PRO A 61 8.00 -7.66 -3.91
N GLY A 62 7.64 -8.89 -3.60
CA GLY A 62 7.47 -9.38 -2.23
C GLY A 62 6.17 -8.98 -1.56
N ILE A 63 5.52 -7.90 -1.97
CA ILE A 63 4.19 -7.51 -1.50
C ILE A 63 3.37 -7.02 -2.67
N GLN A 64 2.35 -7.79 -3.06
CA GLN A 64 1.53 -7.49 -4.22
C GLN A 64 0.28 -6.67 -3.87
N GLY A 65 -0.07 -5.77 -4.77
CA GLY A 65 -1.32 -5.03 -4.69
C GLY A 65 -1.39 -4.07 -3.51
N PHE A 66 -2.52 -4.09 -2.82
CA PHE A 66 -2.82 -3.13 -1.75
C PHE A 66 -2.33 -3.56 -0.36
N ALA A 67 -1.67 -4.71 -0.22
CA ALA A 67 -1.24 -5.19 1.10
C ALA A 67 -0.26 -4.22 1.78
N ALA A 68 0.67 -3.63 1.02
CA ALA A 68 1.59 -2.61 1.53
C ALA A 68 0.86 -1.37 2.05
N LEU A 69 -0.19 -0.91 1.35
CA LEU A 69 -1.01 0.22 1.80
C LEU A 69 -1.56 -0.03 3.21
N PHE A 70 -2.15 -1.21 3.45
CA PHE A 70 -2.67 -1.55 4.78
C PHE A 70 -1.57 -1.63 5.84
N ILE A 71 -0.40 -2.22 5.51
CA ILE A 71 0.71 -2.36 6.47
C ILE A 71 1.26 -0.98 6.84
N LEU A 72 1.54 -0.13 5.85
CA LEU A 72 2.08 1.21 6.06
C LEU A 72 1.10 2.08 6.85
N SER A 73 -0.18 2.10 6.48
CA SER A 73 -1.21 2.86 7.19
C SER A 73 -1.44 2.35 8.63
N ALA A 74 -1.32 1.04 8.88
CA ALA A 74 -1.48 0.48 10.24
C ALA A 74 -0.27 0.75 11.13
N GLN A 75 0.94 0.81 10.56
CA GLN A 75 2.17 1.01 11.32
C GLN A 75 2.52 2.49 11.52
N PHE A 76 2.18 3.31 10.52
CA PHE A 76 2.48 4.75 10.50
C PHE A 76 1.22 5.57 10.20
N PRO A 77 0.23 5.58 11.10
CA PRO A 77 -1.09 6.16 10.85
C PRO A 77 -1.10 7.67 10.66
N THR A 78 -0.03 8.35 11.05
CA THR A 78 0.13 9.81 10.90
C THR A 78 0.66 10.21 9.53
N VAL A 79 1.25 9.26 8.78
CA VAL A 79 1.84 9.54 7.45
C VAL A 79 0.85 9.12 6.37
N PRO A 80 0.35 10.04 5.54
CA PRO A 80 -0.55 9.71 4.44
C PRO A 80 0.16 8.80 3.42
N VAL A 81 -0.57 7.80 2.91
CA VAL A 81 -0.08 6.88 1.88
C VAL A 81 -0.86 7.12 0.60
N ALA A 82 -0.19 7.54 -0.46
CA ALA A 82 -0.76 7.61 -1.80
C ALA A 82 -0.14 6.54 -2.71
N ILE A 83 -0.94 6.05 -3.63
CA ILE A 83 -0.50 5.08 -4.61
C ILE A 83 0.03 5.81 -5.84
N ILE A 84 1.18 5.37 -6.35
CA ILE A 84 1.70 5.74 -7.66
C ILE A 84 1.85 4.48 -8.50
N SER A 85 1.24 4.40 -9.69
CA SER A 85 1.23 3.15 -10.46
C SER A 85 1.06 3.37 -11.97
N ALA A 86 1.56 2.43 -12.75
CA ALA A 86 1.30 2.40 -14.19
C ALA A 86 -0.14 1.99 -14.54
N ARG A 87 -0.86 1.36 -13.59
CA ARG A 87 -2.26 0.97 -13.78
C ARG A 87 -3.18 2.18 -13.74
N GLN A 88 -4.15 2.21 -14.67
CA GLN A 88 -5.07 3.35 -14.82
C GLN A 88 -6.54 2.92 -14.86
N ASP A 89 -6.80 1.64 -14.62
CA ASP A 89 -8.17 1.16 -14.62
C ASP A 89 -8.95 1.72 -13.42
N ALA A 90 -10.14 2.21 -13.71
CA ALA A 90 -10.98 2.89 -12.72
C ALA A 90 -11.36 2.01 -11.52
N ALA A 91 -11.40 0.69 -11.68
CA ALA A 91 -11.69 -0.23 -10.59
C ALA A 91 -10.52 -0.26 -9.59
N THR A 92 -9.28 -0.36 -10.07
CA THR A 92 -8.07 -0.30 -9.22
C THR A 92 -7.98 1.02 -8.48
N ILE A 93 -8.23 2.15 -9.15
CA ILE A 93 -8.17 3.48 -8.53
C ILE A 93 -9.22 3.61 -7.42
N ARG A 94 -10.48 3.24 -7.69
CA ARG A 94 -11.55 3.27 -6.67
C ARG A 94 -11.26 2.36 -5.48
N ARG A 95 -10.69 1.17 -5.72
CA ARG A 95 -10.30 0.25 -4.64
C ARG A 95 -9.18 0.84 -3.77
N ALA A 96 -8.16 1.48 -4.36
CA ALA A 96 -7.11 2.16 -3.59
C ALA A 96 -7.71 3.16 -2.60
N ILE A 97 -8.62 4.02 -3.08
CA ILE A 97 -9.28 5.01 -2.23
C ILE A 97 -10.18 4.34 -1.18
N ALA A 98 -10.95 3.30 -1.55
CA ALA A 98 -11.76 2.54 -0.61
C ALA A 98 -10.91 1.87 0.49
N TYR A 99 -9.68 1.50 0.19
CA TYR A 99 -8.74 0.89 1.10
C TYR A 99 -7.93 1.89 1.93
N GLY A 100 -8.25 3.19 1.81
CA GLY A 100 -7.68 4.24 2.65
C GLY A 100 -6.47 4.96 2.06
N ALA A 101 -6.19 4.81 0.76
CA ALA A 101 -5.17 5.63 0.13
C ALA A 101 -5.58 7.11 0.14
N SER A 102 -4.64 7.98 0.51
CA SER A 102 -4.83 9.44 0.45
C SER A 102 -4.85 9.96 -0.99
N GLY A 103 -4.45 9.15 -1.96
CA GLY A 103 -4.56 9.47 -3.36
C GLY A 103 -4.10 8.34 -4.27
N TYR A 104 -4.39 8.49 -5.58
CA TYR A 104 -3.92 7.59 -6.62
C TYR A 104 -3.38 8.38 -7.80
N ILE A 105 -2.09 8.26 -8.08
CA ILE A 105 -1.36 9.02 -9.09
C ILE A 105 -0.89 8.04 -10.18
N PRO A 106 -1.47 8.10 -11.40
CA PRO A 106 -0.94 7.34 -12.53
C PRO A 106 0.48 7.77 -12.89
N LYS A 107 1.40 6.82 -13.11
CA LYS A 107 2.78 7.13 -13.55
C LYS A 107 2.86 7.81 -14.92
N SER A 108 1.79 7.76 -15.71
CA SER A 108 1.66 8.43 -17.01
C SER A 108 1.20 9.88 -16.92
N LEU A 109 0.86 10.35 -15.72
CA LEU A 109 0.40 11.73 -15.52
C LEU A 109 1.53 12.72 -15.86
N GLY A 110 1.17 13.87 -16.42
CA GLY A 110 2.11 14.96 -16.67
C GLY A 110 2.69 15.51 -15.35
N LEU A 111 3.93 16.01 -15.39
CA LEU A 111 4.63 16.49 -14.19
C LEU A 111 3.87 17.60 -13.44
N PRO A 112 3.29 18.62 -14.12
CA PRO A 112 2.51 19.63 -13.43
C PRO A 112 1.29 19.07 -12.69
N GLU A 113 0.57 18.14 -13.32
CA GLU A 113 -0.60 17.48 -12.74
C GLU A 113 -0.21 16.57 -11.57
N MET A 114 0.94 15.89 -11.66
CA MET A 114 1.47 15.06 -10.56
C MET A 114 1.84 15.93 -9.35
N ALA A 115 2.49 17.08 -9.58
CA ALA A 115 2.81 18.03 -8.51
C ALA A 115 1.54 18.60 -7.86
N GLU A 116 0.52 18.93 -8.66
CA GLU A 116 -0.79 19.37 -8.16
C GLU A 116 -1.43 18.28 -7.29
N ALA A 117 -1.42 17.02 -7.76
CA ALA A 117 -1.93 15.89 -7.01
C ALA A 117 -1.26 15.74 -5.65
N ILE A 118 0.07 15.77 -5.61
CA ILE A 118 0.87 15.69 -4.38
C ILE A 118 0.52 16.85 -3.44
N THR A 119 0.46 18.07 -3.96
CA THR A 119 0.12 19.26 -3.16
C THR A 119 -1.25 19.15 -2.52
N LYS A 120 -2.26 18.66 -3.25
CA LYS A 120 -3.61 18.43 -2.72
C LYS A 120 -3.63 17.34 -1.65
N ILE A 121 -2.90 16.23 -1.87
CA ILE A 121 -2.81 15.16 -0.88
C ILE A 121 -2.16 15.67 0.42
N LEU A 122 -1.12 16.47 0.33
CA LEU A 122 -0.46 17.10 1.48
C LEU A 122 -1.34 18.13 2.20
N ALA A 123 -2.29 18.74 1.48
CA ALA A 123 -3.33 19.58 2.07
C ALA A 123 -4.45 18.78 2.76
N GLY A 124 -4.36 17.44 2.77
CA GLY A 124 -5.36 16.56 3.37
C GLY A 124 -6.53 16.20 2.45
N GLU A 125 -6.45 16.56 1.16
CA GLU A 125 -7.47 16.19 0.19
C GLU A 125 -7.21 14.78 -0.37
N ILE A 126 -8.28 14.04 -0.63
CA ILE A 126 -8.17 12.76 -1.37
C ILE A 126 -8.09 13.08 -2.86
N TRP A 127 -6.99 12.65 -3.50
CA TRP A 127 -6.80 12.90 -4.93
C TRP A 127 -6.95 11.64 -5.78
N MET A 128 -7.65 11.75 -6.88
CA MET A 128 -7.72 10.74 -7.95
C MET A 128 -7.92 11.42 -9.31
N PRO A 129 -7.56 10.75 -10.43
CA PRO A 129 -7.78 11.32 -11.76
C PRO A 129 -9.25 11.71 -11.99
N PRO A 130 -9.53 12.89 -12.59
CA PRO A 130 -10.90 13.41 -12.74
C PRO A 130 -11.84 12.50 -13.53
N ASN A 131 -11.30 11.75 -14.49
CA ASN A 131 -12.04 10.81 -15.32
C ASN A 131 -12.55 9.56 -14.57
N VAL A 132 -12.10 9.33 -13.33
CA VAL A 132 -12.48 8.19 -12.49
C VAL A 132 -13.64 8.52 -11.53
N GLY A 133 -13.85 9.81 -11.25
CA GLY A 133 -14.87 10.31 -10.30
C GLY A 133 -16.33 10.21 -10.76
N GLY A 134 -16.63 9.72 -11.98
CA GLY A 134 -17.97 9.61 -12.54
C GLY A 134 -18.57 8.20 -12.49
N ARG A 135 -19.68 8.01 -11.80
CA ARG A 135 -20.66 6.90 -11.90
C ARG A 135 -20.23 5.45 -11.62
N GLY A 136 -19.10 5.18 -10.98
CA GLY A 136 -18.83 3.83 -10.48
C GLY A 136 -18.90 3.83 -8.95
N SER A 137 -19.92 3.22 -8.37
CA SER A 137 -19.92 3.00 -6.92
C SER A 137 -18.76 2.08 -6.53
N ILE A 138 -18.04 2.44 -5.47
CA ILE A 138 -17.14 1.49 -4.78
C ILE A 138 -18.03 0.30 -4.41
N GLN A 139 -17.58 -0.92 -4.74
CA GLN A 139 -18.37 -2.09 -4.39
C GLN A 139 -18.45 -2.21 -2.85
N SER A 140 -19.63 -2.47 -2.33
CA SER A 140 -19.83 -2.67 -0.89
C SER A 140 -18.90 -3.74 -0.32
N SER A 141 -18.60 -4.77 -1.13
CA SER A 141 -17.64 -5.83 -0.79
C SER A 141 -16.20 -5.33 -0.60
N ASP A 142 -15.77 -4.28 -1.31
CA ASP A 142 -14.43 -3.72 -1.16
C ASP A 142 -14.36 -2.85 0.11
N VAL A 143 -15.41 -2.10 0.41
CA VAL A 143 -15.53 -1.34 1.67
C VAL A 143 -15.54 -2.28 2.88
N GLU A 144 -16.28 -3.37 2.80
CA GLU A 144 -16.33 -4.37 3.86
C GLU A 144 -14.97 -5.08 4.05
N LEU A 145 -14.29 -5.41 2.96
CA LEU A 145 -12.94 -5.98 3.02
C LEU A 145 -11.97 -4.99 3.64
N ALA A 146 -11.99 -3.72 3.23
CA ALA A 146 -11.16 -2.66 3.82
C ALA A 146 -11.38 -2.56 5.33
N ALA A 147 -12.64 -2.53 5.78
CA ALA A 147 -12.98 -2.47 7.19
C ALA A 147 -12.42 -3.67 7.99
N ARG A 148 -12.49 -4.88 7.44
CA ARG A 148 -11.92 -6.08 8.07
C ARG A 148 -10.39 -6.01 8.11
N MET A 149 -9.73 -5.62 7.02
CA MET A 149 -8.27 -5.47 6.95
C MET A 149 -7.75 -4.41 7.94
N ALA A 150 -8.45 -3.30 8.08
CA ALA A 150 -8.10 -2.23 9.04
C ALA A 150 -8.14 -2.69 10.52
N THR A 151 -8.79 -3.82 10.83
CA THR A 151 -8.75 -4.39 12.18
C THR A 151 -7.45 -5.14 12.49
N LEU A 152 -6.67 -5.50 11.46
CA LEU A 152 -5.44 -6.26 11.61
C LEU A 152 -4.30 -5.33 12.06
N SER A 153 -3.42 -5.81 12.96
CA SER A 153 -2.17 -5.11 13.23
C SER A 153 -1.19 -5.25 12.06
N ALA A 154 -0.20 -4.37 11.98
CA ALA A 154 0.86 -4.45 10.97
C ALA A 154 1.51 -5.85 10.90
N GLN A 155 1.83 -6.45 12.07
CA GLN A 155 2.38 -7.81 12.13
C GLN A 155 1.38 -8.86 11.60
N GLN A 156 0.09 -8.72 11.88
CA GLN A 156 -0.95 -9.62 11.36
C GLN A 156 -1.09 -9.48 9.83
N LEU A 157 -0.99 -8.27 9.31
CA LEU A 157 -0.99 -8.01 7.86
C LEU A 157 0.24 -8.63 7.18
N ARG A 158 1.43 -8.50 7.76
CA ARG A 158 2.65 -9.17 7.25
C ARG A 158 2.50 -10.69 7.25
N ILE A 159 1.99 -11.28 8.33
CA ILE A 159 1.71 -12.73 8.39
C ILE A 159 0.66 -13.13 7.33
N LEU A 160 -0.38 -12.34 7.13
CA LEU A 160 -1.39 -12.60 6.11
C LEU A 160 -0.79 -12.56 4.69
N ALA A 161 0.09 -11.61 4.39
CA ALA A 161 0.81 -11.56 3.11
C ALA A 161 1.63 -12.84 2.88
N MET A 162 2.37 -13.31 3.89
CA MET A 162 3.13 -14.56 3.83
C MET A 162 2.22 -15.80 3.70
N ILE A 163 0.99 -15.76 4.25
CA ILE A 163 -0.03 -16.79 4.05
C ILE A 163 -0.46 -16.84 2.58
N VAL A 164 -0.66 -15.71 1.94
CA VAL A 164 -0.99 -15.62 0.50
C VAL A 164 0.14 -16.19 -0.36
N GLU A 165 1.39 -15.96 0.00
CA GLU A 165 2.57 -16.57 -0.64
C GLU A 165 2.67 -18.09 -0.42
N GLY A 166 1.80 -18.69 0.38
CA GLY A 166 1.79 -20.12 0.67
C GLY A 166 2.80 -20.58 1.73
N LYS A 167 3.46 -19.67 2.45
CA LYS A 167 4.47 -20.00 3.47
C LYS A 167 3.85 -20.75 4.65
N LEU A 168 4.51 -21.78 5.13
CA LEU A 168 4.11 -22.52 6.33
C LEU A 168 4.43 -21.74 7.61
N ASN A 169 3.74 -22.01 8.72
CA ASN A 169 3.96 -21.32 10.00
C ASN A 169 5.42 -21.36 10.45
N LYS A 170 6.14 -22.47 10.21
CA LYS A 170 7.57 -22.59 10.53
C LYS A 170 8.43 -21.62 9.70
N GLN A 171 8.09 -21.42 8.42
CA GLN A 171 8.81 -20.48 7.54
C GLN A 171 8.53 -19.03 7.98
N ILE A 172 7.26 -18.71 8.26
CA ILE A 172 6.85 -17.39 8.78
C ILE A 172 7.56 -17.10 10.10
N ALA A 173 7.64 -18.09 11.00
CA ALA A 173 8.32 -17.98 12.29
C ALA A 173 9.81 -17.64 12.11
N GLY A 174 10.50 -18.33 11.18
CA GLY A 174 11.91 -18.06 10.88
C GLY A 174 12.15 -16.69 10.25
N GLU A 175 11.27 -16.26 9.34
CA GLU A 175 11.43 -14.95 8.67
C GLU A 175 11.12 -13.75 9.59
N LEU A 176 10.22 -13.95 10.57
CA LEU A 176 9.85 -12.90 11.52
C LEU A 176 10.62 -12.98 12.85
N ASP A 177 11.51 -13.98 12.99
CA ASP A 177 12.27 -14.26 14.24
C ASP A 177 11.36 -14.37 15.48
N ILE A 178 10.28 -15.16 15.36
CA ILE A 178 9.33 -15.43 16.45
C ILE A 178 9.05 -16.94 16.56
N ALA A 179 8.50 -17.36 17.70
CA ALA A 179 8.15 -18.78 17.88
C ALA A 179 6.99 -19.20 16.95
N GLU A 180 7.02 -20.44 16.44
CA GLU A 180 5.93 -21.00 15.60
C GLU A 180 4.58 -20.96 16.33
N GLN A 181 4.57 -21.16 17.64
CA GLN A 181 3.36 -21.07 18.45
C GLN A 181 2.76 -19.66 18.45
N THR A 182 3.61 -18.61 18.41
CA THR A 182 3.18 -17.21 18.25
C THR A 182 2.52 -16.99 16.89
N VAL A 183 3.11 -17.54 15.82
CA VAL A 183 2.50 -17.49 14.48
C VAL A 183 1.13 -18.15 14.47
N LYS A 184 0.98 -19.34 15.08
CA LYS A 184 -0.33 -20.02 15.22
C LYS A 184 -1.37 -19.14 15.92
N GLY A 185 -0.98 -18.43 16.98
CA GLY A 185 -1.83 -17.48 17.69
C GLY A 185 -2.27 -16.31 16.79
N HIS A 186 -1.33 -15.74 16.03
CA HIS A 186 -1.64 -14.68 15.06
C HIS A 186 -2.59 -15.20 13.96
N VAL A 187 -2.32 -16.37 13.39
CA VAL A 187 -3.19 -16.97 12.35
C VAL A 187 -4.61 -17.14 12.88
N SER A 188 -4.81 -17.71 14.06
CA SER A 188 -6.14 -17.83 14.68
C SER A 188 -6.84 -16.48 14.85
N THR A 189 -6.10 -15.45 15.25
CA THR A 189 -6.64 -14.09 15.41
C THR A 189 -7.00 -13.48 14.06
N ILE A 190 -6.16 -13.65 13.05
CA ILE A 190 -6.42 -13.19 11.67
C ILE A 190 -7.71 -13.82 11.14
N LEU A 191 -7.86 -15.15 11.23
CA LEU A 191 -9.06 -15.85 10.77
C LEU A 191 -10.33 -15.30 11.42
N ARG A 192 -10.30 -15.10 12.73
CA ARG A 192 -11.43 -14.53 13.49
C ARG A 192 -11.76 -13.11 13.04
N LYS A 193 -10.76 -12.23 12.89
CA LYS A 193 -10.94 -10.81 12.48
C LYS A 193 -11.45 -10.70 11.05
N LEU A 194 -10.98 -11.57 10.16
CA LEU A 194 -11.44 -11.63 8.77
C LEU A 194 -12.81 -12.32 8.63
N GLY A 195 -13.31 -13.00 9.67
CA GLY A 195 -14.57 -13.74 9.63
C GLY A 195 -14.52 -14.98 8.72
N VAL A 196 -13.36 -15.64 8.65
CA VAL A 196 -13.14 -16.84 7.80
C VAL A 196 -12.76 -18.06 8.66
N GLY A 197 -13.13 -19.24 8.20
CA GLY A 197 -12.96 -20.49 8.95
C GLY A 197 -11.63 -21.23 8.70
N SER A 198 -10.86 -20.83 7.67
CA SER A 198 -9.64 -21.54 7.32
C SER A 198 -8.56 -20.62 6.74
N ARG A 199 -7.31 -21.09 6.83
CA ARG A 199 -6.14 -20.40 6.23
C ARG A 199 -6.32 -20.19 4.72
N THR A 200 -6.86 -21.20 4.01
CA THR A 200 -7.13 -21.10 2.58
C THR A 200 -8.16 -20.02 2.27
N GLN A 201 -9.23 -19.92 3.06
CA GLN A 201 -10.21 -18.85 2.91
C GLN A 201 -9.61 -17.47 3.19
N ALA A 202 -8.70 -17.35 4.17
CA ALA A 202 -7.99 -16.10 4.42
C ALA A 202 -7.09 -15.72 3.24
N ALA A 203 -6.37 -16.68 2.65
CA ALA A 203 -5.56 -16.45 1.46
C ALA A 203 -6.42 -15.99 0.28
N VAL A 204 -7.50 -16.69 -0.05
CA VAL A 204 -8.44 -16.33 -1.13
C VAL A 204 -9.06 -14.95 -0.90
N LEU A 205 -9.43 -14.62 0.34
CA LEU A 205 -9.95 -13.28 0.66
C LEU A 205 -8.88 -12.20 0.44
N ALA A 206 -7.65 -12.46 0.89
CA ALA A 206 -6.54 -11.52 0.76
C ALA A 206 -6.00 -11.42 -0.69
N GLU A 207 -6.15 -12.45 -1.52
CA GLU A 207 -5.85 -12.37 -2.96
C GLU A 207 -6.66 -11.27 -3.66
N ARG A 208 -7.84 -10.91 -3.13
CA ARG A 208 -8.61 -9.76 -3.64
C ARG A 208 -7.89 -8.43 -3.45
N LEU A 209 -6.89 -8.35 -2.55
CA LEU A 209 -6.00 -7.20 -2.41
C LEU A 209 -4.94 -7.17 -3.52
N SER A 210 -4.59 -8.31 -4.09
CA SER A 210 -3.72 -8.40 -5.26
C SER A 210 -4.52 -8.11 -6.55
N PHE A 211 -3.81 -7.82 -7.64
CA PHE A 211 -4.42 -7.54 -8.94
C PHE A 211 -4.78 -8.80 -9.73
N ALA A 212 -4.47 -9.97 -9.21
CA ALA A 212 -4.84 -11.22 -9.85
C ALA A 212 -6.37 -11.31 -9.90
N GLN A 213 -6.96 -10.97 -11.04
CA GLN A 213 -8.29 -11.47 -11.38
C GLN A 213 -8.18 -12.98 -11.43
N PRO A 214 -9.04 -13.76 -10.76
CA PRO A 214 -9.15 -15.18 -11.06
C PRO A 214 -9.54 -15.29 -12.53
N GLY A 215 -8.62 -15.87 -13.34
CA GLY A 215 -8.79 -16.32 -14.70
C GLY A 215 -10.02 -15.82 -15.47
N GLY A 216 -9.83 -14.76 -16.25
CA GLY A 216 -10.62 -14.61 -17.47
C GLY A 216 -10.07 -15.59 -18.48
N ASN A 217 -10.75 -16.67 -18.69
CA ASN A 217 -10.58 -17.60 -19.82
C ASN A 217 -11.18 -16.94 -21.05
#